data_00af5dda54c31730bbcd60325a3bf065
#
_entry.id   00af5dda54c31730bbcd60325a3bf065
#
_cell.length_a   1.000
_cell.length_b   1.000
_cell.length_c   1.000
_cell.angle_alpha   90.00
_cell.angle_beta   90.00
_cell.angle_gamma   90.00
#
_symmetry.space_group_name_H-M   'P 1'
#
loop_
_entity.id
_entity.type
_entity.pdbx_description
1 polymer ?
#
loop_
_entity_poly.entity_id
_entity_poly.type
_entity_poly.pdbx_seq_one_letter_code
_entity_poly.pdbx_strand_id
1 'polypeptide(L)'
;MENSCILAFLILILHSNTTKAVFSVGGGVGVGVGVGVGVGVGVGNGNGGGNGGMVWVGGGINSPEPHGSSVPKPEGAYTALQAWKSAITEDPLNILESWVGPNVCSYKGVFCANPQDEMVASAFPVVAGIDLNHANLKGTLVKELSLLSDLSLLHLNTNRFTGSVPDTFRDLVFLEELDLSNNQLSGPFPVATLYMPGLIYLDLRFNYFSGALPEELFIKNLDAIFLNNNQFEGEIPQNLGSSPASVINLANNKLSGNIPASLGFMGSKIKEILFLNNQLTGCIPEGVGLFTEMQVLDVSFNSLMGHLPDTLSCLQDIEVLNLAHNKLSGELSDVVCSLRSLANLTVAYNFFSGFSQQCSRLFFRNVGFDFSLNCIPGRDMQRPQPECSVIPGGSLSCLRIPTPRPLVCGSMAVSNSKHIHPISPSP
;
A
#
# COMPACT_ATOMS: atom_id res chain seq x y z
N MET A 1 24.24 3.42 11.57
CA MET A 1 22.81 3.79 11.76
C MET A 1 22.35 4.87 10.78
N GLU A 2 23.20 5.79 10.36
CA GLU A 2 22.82 6.86 9.40
C GLU A 2 22.54 6.38 7.96
N ASN A 3 23.24 5.34 7.49
CA ASN A 3 23.08 4.88 6.11
C ASN A 3 21.78 4.12 5.84
N SER A 4 21.17 3.47 6.84
CA SER A 4 19.88 2.77 6.68
C SER A 4 18.69 3.71 6.51
N CYS A 5 18.72 4.86 7.17
CA CYS A 5 17.70 5.90 6.97
C CYS A 5 17.79 6.52 5.56
N ILE A 6 19.00 6.66 5.03
CA ILE A 6 19.22 7.21 3.68
C ILE A 6 18.71 6.25 2.59
N LEU A 7 18.84 4.93 2.79
CA LEU A 7 18.38 3.94 1.82
C LEU A 7 16.83 3.87 1.76
N ALA A 8 16.18 3.89 2.92
CA ALA A 8 14.71 3.97 2.98
C ALA A 8 14.17 5.28 2.37
N PHE A 9 14.92 6.39 2.55
CA PHE A 9 14.62 7.68 1.93
C PHE A 9 14.86 7.67 0.41
N LEU A 10 15.91 6.95 -0.06
CA LEU A 10 16.20 6.78 -1.48
C LEU A 10 15.15 5.91 -2.19
N ILE A 11 14.64 4.85 -1.56
CA ILE A 11 13.55 4.03 -2.11
C ILE A 11 12.29 4.90 -2.27
N LEU A 12 11.96 5.71 -1.27
CA LEU A 12 10.85 6.68 -1.36
C LEU A 12 11.08 7.75 -2.45
N ILE A 13 12.32 8.21 -2.65
CA ILE A 13 12.66 9.20 -3.68
C ILE A 13 12.67 8.57 -5.08
N LEU A 14 13.13 7.34 -5.24
CA LEU A 14 13.08 6.62 -6.51
C LEU A 14 11.63 6.33 -6.94
N HIS A 15 10.76 5.96 -5.99
CA HIS A 15 9.32 5.80 -6.25
C HIS A 15 8.67 7.12 -6.67
N SER A 16 9.02 8.23 -6.04
CA SER A 16 8.50 9.55 -6.45
C SER A 16 8.95 9.97 -7.86
N ASN A 17 10.04 9.40 -8.38
CA ASN A 17 10.55 9.72 -9.71
C ASN A 17 10.03 8.78 -10.81
N THR A 18 9.72 7.53 -10.50
CA THR A 18 9.13 6.58 -11.47
C THR A 18 7.65 6.83 -11.71
N THR A 19 6.89 7.22 -10.69
CA THR A 19 5.49 7.66 -10.85
C THR A 19 5.36 8.96 -11.64
N LYS A 20 6.42 9.81 -11.72
CA LYS A 20 6.41 10.99 -12.61
C LYS A 20 6.39 10.66 -14.10
N ALA A 21 6.74 9.45 -14.50
CA ALA A 21 6.74 9.05 -15.92
C ALA A 21 5.35 8.64 -16.43
N VAL A 22 4.41 8.33 -15.56
CA VAL A 22 3.02 7.94 -15.94
C VAL A 22 2.04 9.11 -15.83
N PHE A 23 2.37 10.17 -15.09
CA PHE A 23 1.54 11.35 -14.94
C PHE A 23 2.17 12.60 -15.55
N SER A 24 2.32 12.63 -16.88
CA SER A 24 2.58 13.86 -17.58
C SER A 24 1.27 14.50 -18.07
N VAL A 25 0.52 15.08 -17.16
CA VAL A 25 -0.40 16.18 -17.49
C VAL A 25 -0.41 17.14 -16.29
N GLY A 26 0.30 18.26 -16.41
CA GLY A 26 0.08 19.48 -15.64
C GLY A 26 0.59 19.53 -14.21
N GLY A 27 1.82 19.92 -14.04
CA GLY A 27 2.46 20.74 -13.00
C GLY A 27 1.90 20.74 -11.59
N GLY A 28 2.56 20.00 -10.68
CA GLY A 28 2.39 20.18 -9.24
C GLY A 28 3.08 19.03 -8.50
N VAL A 29 4.13 19.35 -7.73
CA VAL A 29 4.88 18.38 -6.93
C VAL A 29 4.08 18.10 -5.66
N GLY A 30 3.29 17.04 -5.68
CA GLY A 30 2.72 16.45 -4.49
C GLY A 30 3.10 14.97 -4.47
N VAL A 31 3.87 14.54 -3.46
CA VAL A 31 4.17 13.12 -3.26
C VAL A 31 2.96 12.48 -2.61
N GLY A 32 2.01 12.11 -3.44
CA GLY A 32 0.93 11.24 -3.08
C GLY A 32 0.88 10.15 -4.15
N VAL A 33 1.14 8.90 -3.78
CA VAL A 33 0.75 7.79 -4.62
C VAL A 33 -0.76 7.67 -4.47
N GLY A 34 -1.46 8.52 -5.20
CA GLY A 34 -2.89 8.40 -5.38
C GLY A 34 -3.10 7.63 -6.67
N VAL A 35 -3.48 6.37 -6.58
CA VAL A 35 -4.13 5.70 -7.70
C VAL A 35 -5.56 6.21 -7.70
N GLY A 36 -5.73 7.46 -8.12
CA GLY A 36 -7.05 8.01 -8.35
C GLY A 36 -7.48 7.64 -9.76
N VAL A 37 -8.52 6.85 -9.91
CA VAL A 37 -9.27 6.79 -11.16
C VAL A 37 -10.12 8.06 -11.25
N GLY A 38 -9.42 9.20 -11.41
CA GLY A 38 -10.11 10.46 -11.64
C GLY A 38 -10.35 10.66 -13.12
N VAL A 39 -11.58 10.70 -13.55
CA VAL A 39 -11.94 11.21 -14.87
C VAL A 39 -11.76 12.75 -14.83
N GLY A 40 -10.53 13.18 -15.04
CA GLY A 40 -10.21 14.60 -15.11
C GLY A 40 -10.34 15.14 -16.52
N VAL A 41 -11.30 16.00 -16.77
CA VAL A 41 -11.32 16.86 -17.96
C VAL A 41 -10.61 18.16 -17.59
N GLY A 42 -9.35 18.30 -18.01
CA GLY A 42 -8.60 19.52 -17.83
C GLY A 42 -8.84 20.52 -18.94
N VAL A 43 -9.18 21.76 -18.59
CA VAL A 43 -9.04 22.93 -19.49
C VAL A 43 -8.10 23.92 -18.80
N GLY A 44 -6.96 24.16 -19.46
CA GLY A 44 -5.94 25.06 -18.96
C GLY A 44 -6.22 26.51 -19.27
N ASN A 45 -5.75 27.38 -18.45
CA ASN A 45 -4.89 28.54 -18.69
C ASN A 45 -4.87 29.46 -17.46
N GLY A 46 -3.72 29.89 -17.05
CA GLY A 46 -3.57 31.00 -16.13
C GLY A 46 -2.39 30.92 -15.19
N ASN A 47 -1.40 31.75 -15.45
CA ASN A 47 -0.23 32.06 -14.63
C ASN A 47 -0.58 32.42 -13.18
N GLY A 48 0.17 31.89 -12.23
CA GLY A 48 0.20 32.46 -10.88
C GLY A 48 0.67 31.42 -9.86
N GLY A 49 1.82 31.69 -9.23
CA GLY A 49 2.45 30.80 -8.25
C GLY A 49 1.61 30.63 -6.98
N GLY A 50 1.79 29.49 -6.37
CA GLY A 50 1.31 29.22 -5.01
C GLY A 50 0.76 27.82 -4.83
N ASN A 51 1.26 27.15 -3.83
CA ASN A 51 0.75 25.98 -3.10
C ASN A 51 -0.07 24.96 -3.89
N GLY A 52 0.52 23.79 -4.07
CA GLY A 52 -0.13 22.65 -4.72
C GLY A 52 -1.24 22.05 -3.85
N GLY A 53 -2.45 22.49 -4.08
CA GLY A 53 -3.65 21.75 -3.74
C GLY A 53 -4.21 21.19 -5.03
N MET A 54 -4.63 19.93 -5.06
CA MET A 54 -5.39 19.43 -6.19
C MET A 54 -6.68 20.21 -6.31
N VAL A 55 -6.87 20.92 -7.43
CA VAL A 55 -8.12 21.59 -7.73
C VAL A 55 -9.03 20.61 -8.45
N TRP A 56 -10.01 20.13 -7.73
CA TRP A 56 -11.13 19.44 -8.34
C TRP A 56 -11.97 20.48 -9.11
N VAL A 57 -11.91 20.47 -10.42
CA VAL A 57 -12.76 21.33 -11.23
C VAL A 57 -14.03 20.56 -11.58
N GLY A 58 -15.01 20.64 -10.69
CA GLY A 58 -16.39 20.34 -11.07
C GLY A 58 -16.81 21.32 -12.16
N GLY A 59 -17.28 20.83 -13.29
CA GLY A 59 -17.75 21.64 -14.40
C GLY A 59 -18.85 22.61 -13.97
N GLY A 60 -18.46 23.86 -13.73
CA GLY A 60 -19.40 24.94 -13.45
C GLY A 60 -20.19 25.28 -14.71
N ILE A 61 -21.44 24.90 -14.76
CA ILE A 61 -22.40 25.55 -15.67
C ILE A 61 -22.79 26.83 -14.95
N ASN A 62 -22.55 27.98 -15.60
CA ASN A 62 -23.09 29.27 -15.18
C ASN A 62 -24.62 29.16 -15.21
N SER A 63 -25.23 28.94 -14.07
CA SER A 63 -26.68 29.09 -13.89
C SER A 63 -26.95 30.49 -13.35
N PRO A 64 -27.93 31.19 -13.87
CA PRO A 64 -28.34 32.51 -13.33
C PRO A 64 -28.92 32.28 -11.92
N GLU A 65 -28.60 33.21 -11.01
CA GLU A 65 -29.17 33.24 -9.65
C GLU A 65 -30.70 33.16 -9.69
N PRO A 66 -31.32 32.20 -9.02
CA PRO A 66 -32.76 32.22 -8.83
C PRO A 66 -33.11 33.11 -7.64
N HIS A 67 -33.83 34.19 -7.90
CA HIS A 67 -34.50 34.94 -6.85
C HIS A 67 -35.52 34.06 -6.11
N GLY A 68 -35.32 33.87 -4.83
CA GLY A 68 -36.34 33.56 -3.84
C GLY A 68 -37.10 32.23 -3.99
N SER A 69 -36.46 31.12 -3.76
CA SER A 69 -37.12 29.87 -3.33
C SER A 69 -36.37 29.28 -2.15
N SER A 70 -37.11 28.87 -1.12
CA SER A 70 -36.58 28.16 0.04
C SER A 70 -35.98 26.84 -0.42
N VAL A 71 -34.64 26.78 -0.55
CA VAL A 71 -33.88 25.61 -0.91
C VAL A 71 -34.08 24.58 0.21
N PRO A 72 -34.55 23.34 -0.08
CA PRO A 72 -34.53 22.27 0.91
C PRO A 72 -33.08 22.08 1.36
N LYS A 73 -32.82 22.27 2.65
CA LYS A 73 -31.50 22.14 3.24
C LYS A 73 -31.01 20.70 3.02
N PRO A 74 -29.75 20.47 2.65
CA PRO A 74 -29.08 19.21 2.93
C PRO A 74 -28.77 19.18 4.45
N GLU A 75 -29.83 18.95 5.24
CA GLU A 75 -29.76 19.02 6.72
C GLU A 75 -28.72 18.06 7.28
N GLY A 76 -28.53 16.91 6.63
CA GLY A 76 -27.54 15.94 7.02
C GLY A 76 -26.09 16.43 6.87
N ALA A 77 -25.75 17.02 5.73
CA ALA A 77 -24.39 17.51 5.45
C ALA A 77 -24.01 18.67 6.39
N TYR A 78 -24.92 19.61 6.58
CA TYR A 78 -24.71 20.70 7.53
C TYR A 78 -24.51 20.18 8.95
N THR A 79 -25.36 19.26 9.39
CA THR A 79 -25.30 18.63 10.73
C THR A 79 -23.95 17.93 10.91
N ALA A 80 -23.53 17.12 9.92
CA ALA A 80 -22.27 16.39 9.95
C ALA A 80 -21.07 17.33 10.11
N LEU A 81 -20.99 18.34 9.24
CA LEU A 81 -19.84 19.25 9.22
C LEU A 81 -19.79 20.18 10.42
N GLN A 82 -20.93 20.62 10.96
CA GLN A 82 -20.97 21.41 12.20
C GLN A 82 -20.63 20.55 13.43
N ALA A 83 -21.10 19.30 13.50
CA ALA A 83 -20.69 18.37 14.54
C ALA A 83 -19.17 18.16 14.50
N TRP A 84 -18.61 17.93 13.30
CA TRP A 84 -17.18 17.76 13.16
C TRP A 84 -16.39 19.01 13.49
N LYS A 85 -16.83 20.18 13.01
CA LYS A 85 -16.24 21.48 13.39
C LYS A 85 -16.14 21.64 14.90
N SER A 86 -17.17 21.22 15.62
CA SER A 86 -17.19 21.29 17.09
C SER A 86 -16.24 20.32 17.78
N ALA A 87 -15.85 19.23 17.11
CA ALA A 87 -14.88 18.25 17.59
C ALA A 87 -13.42 18.58 17.22
N ILE A 88 -13.20 19.59 16.38
CA ILE A 88 -11.86 20.10 16.05
C ILE A 88 -11.48 21.14 17.09
N THR A 89 -10.38 20.92 17.79
CA THR A 89 -9.92 21.72 18.93
C THR A 89 -8.85 22.76 18.55
N GLU A 90 -8.13 22.54 17.46
CA GLU A 90 -7.13 23.47 16.94
C GLU A 90 -7.22 23.54 15.41
N ASP A 91 -7.28 24.76 14.89
CA ASP A 91 -7.30 25.10 13.45
C ASP A 91 -6.34 26.25 13.17
N PRO A 92 -5.02 25.97 13.10
CA PRO A 92 -4.01 27.00 12.97
C PRO A 92 -4.03 27.74 11.63
N LEU A 93 -4.67 27.19 10.61
CA LEU A 93 -4.80 27.79 9.27
C LEU A 93 -6.15 28.49 9.04
N ASN A 94 -6.99 28.57 10.08
CA ASN A 94 -8.32 29.19 10.05
C ASN A 94 -9.21 28.67 8.91
N ILE A 95 -9.13 27.37 8.61
CA ILE A 95 -9.91 26.74 7.54
C ILE A 95 -11.40 26.76 7.91
N LEU A 96 -11.70 26.46 9.17
CA LEU A 96 -13.06 26.33 9.69
C LEU A 96 -13.75 27.69 9.89
N GLU A 97 -13.06 28.82 9.74
CA GLU A 97 -13.71 30.13 9.70
C GLU A 97 -14.71 30.23 8.55
N SER A 98 -14.42 29.54 7.42
CA SER A 98 -15.33 29.50 6.27
C SER A 98 -16.56 28.59 6.50
N TRP A 99 -16.54 27.72 7.53
CA TRP A 99 -17.60 26.76 7.80
C TRP A 99 -18.75 27.42 8.58
N VAL A 100 -19.42 28.38 7.93
CA VAL A 100 -20.49 29.19 8.51
C VAL A 100 -21.70 29.19 7.56
N GLY A 101 -22.89 29.06 8.15
CA GLY A 101 -24.16 29.07 7.41
C GLY A 101 -24.48 27.73 6.72
N PRO A 102 -25.65 27.60 6.12
CA PRO A 102 -26.17 26.33 5.60
C PRO A 102 -25.57 25.91 4.25
N ASN A 103 -24.87 26.78 3.55
CA ASN A 103 -24.25 26.45 2.26
C ASN A 103 -22.90 25.77 2.47
N VAL A 104 -22.94 24.47 2.74
CA VAL A 104 -21.75 23.65 3.00
C VAL A 104 -20.79 23.57 1.78
N CYS A 105 -21.31 23.78 0.59
CA CYS A 105 -20.50 23.80 -0.63
C CYS A 105 -19.57 25.01 -0.74
N SER A 106 -19.76 26.03 0.10
CA SER A 106 -18.85 27.18 0.20
C SER A 106 -17.76 27.00 1.26
N TYR A 107 -17.77 25.89 1.99
CA TYR A 107 -16.79 25.59 3.03
C TYR A 107 -15.43 25.25 2.40
N LYS A 108 -14.35 25.81 2.91
CA LYS A 108 -13.00 25.53 2.46
C LYS A 108 -12.68 24.04 2.69
N GLY A 109 -12.20 23.36 1.64
CA GLY A 109 -11.90 21.95 1.68
C GLY A 109 -13.10 21.03 1.46
N VAL A 110 -14.30 21.56 1.23
CA VAL A 110 -15.50 20.78 0.90
C VAL A 110 -15.85 20.97 -0.58
N PHE A 111 -16.09 19.87 -1.26
CA PHE A 111 -16.41 19.83 -2.68
C PHE A 111 -17.79 19.21 -2.90
N CYS A 112 -18.59 19.84 -3.69
CA CYS A 112 -19.93 19.36 -4.02
C CYS A 112 -20.02 18.95 -5.49
N ALA A 113 -20.85 17.93 -5.74
CA ALA A 113 -21.18 17.44 -7.07
C ALA A 113 -22.69 17.12 -7.16
N ASN A 114 -23.15 16.71 -8.33
CA ASN A 114 -24.48 16.15 -8.46
C ASN A 114 -24.56 14.82 -7.70
N PRO A 115 -25.72 14.46 -7.11
CA PRO A 115 -25.90 13.17 -6.44
C PRO A 115 -25.52 12.00 -7.33
N GLN A 116 -24.92 10.97 -6.76
CA GLN A 116 -24.56 9.75 -7.49
C GLN A 116 -25.76 8.83 -7.76
N ASP A 117 -26.81 8.94 -6.95
CA ASP A 117 -28.04 8.19 -7.16
C ASP A 117 -28.93 8.89 -8.19
N GLU A 118 -28.97 8.33 -9.41
CA GLU A 118 -29.79 8.83 -10.51
C GLU A 118 -31.30 8.82 -10.22
N MET A 119 -31.76 8.02 -9.26
CA MET A 119 -33.18 7.98 -8.85
C MET A 119 -33.58 9.17 -7.98
N VAL A 120 -32.62 9.82 -7.33
CA VAL A 120 -32.79 11.03 -6.58
C VAL A 120 -32.27 12.19 -7.41
N ALA A 121 -32.97 12.51 -8.49
CA ALA A 121 -32.71 13.73 -9.25
C ALA A 121 -33.06 14.97 -8.41
N SER A 122 -32.39 15.13 -7.25
CA SER A 122 -32.46 16.36 -6.50
C SER A 122 -31.69 17.41 -7.26
N ALA A 123 -32.32 18.54 -7.50
CA ALA A 123 -31.70 19.67 -8.22
C ALA A 123 -30.55 20.33 -7.43
N PHE A 124 -30.11 19.74 -6.32
CA PHE A 124 -29.17 20.36 -5.39
C PHE A 124 -27.87 19.56 -5.31
N PRO A 125 -26.71 20.24 -5.36
CA PRO A 125 -25.41 19.59 -5.18
C PRO A 125 -25.28 19.01 -3.76
N VAL A 126 -24.63 17.85 -3.66
CA VAL A 126 -24.31 17.14 -2.42
C VAL A 126 -22.81 17.18 -2.16
N VAL A 127 -22.38 16.97 -0.91
CA VAL A 127 -20.96 16.87 -0.56
C VAL A 127 -20.42 15.56 -1.10
N ALA A 128 -19.58 15.65 -2.12
CA ALA A 128 -18.95 14.50 -2.78
C ALA A 128 -17.48 14.30 -2.35
N GLY A 129 -16.81 15.34 -1.88
CA GLY A 129 -15.42 15.25 -1.45
C GLY A 129 -15.08 16.18 -0.30
N ILE A 130 -14.14 15.74 0.54
CA ILE A 130 -13.51 16.57 1.56
C ILE A 130 -12.01 16.38 1.45
N ASP A 131 -11.27 17.48 1.21
CA ASP A 131 -9.82 17.51 1.22
C ASP A 131 -9.34 18.56 2.23
N LEU A 132 -8.82 18.06 3.34
CA LEU A 132 -8.21 18.85 4.41
C LEU A 132 -6.75 18.41 4.63
N ASN A 133 -6.09 17.95 3.57
CA ASN A 133 -4.68 17.58 3.63
C ASN A 133 -3.82 18.76 4.10
N HIS A 134 -2.82 18.47 4.92
CA HIS A 134 -1.85 19.45 5.43
C HIS A 134 -2.49 20.64 6.18
N ALA A 135 -3.69 20.45 6.71
CA ALA A 135 -4.43 21.50 7.42
C ALA A 135 -3.96 21.70 8.86
N ASN A 136 -3.14 20.79 9.38
CA ASN A 136 -2.64 20.77 10.76
C ASN A 136 -3.76 20.87 11.81
N LEU A 137 -4.94 20.35 11.48
CA LEU A 137 -6.10 20.31 12.36
C LEU A 137 -5.87 19.32 13.50
N LYS A 138 -6.38 19.62 14.69
CA LYS A 138 -6.41 18.71 15.83
C LYS A 138 -7.83 18.49 16.31
N GLY A 139 -8.20 17.27 16.53
CA GLY A 139 -9.54 16.88 16.97
C GLY A 139 -9.77 15.38 16.82
N THR A 140 -11.02 15.00 16.68
CA THR A 140 -11.44 13.61 16.47
C THR A 140 -12.36 13.48 15.27
N LEU A 141 -12.42 12.29 14.71
CA LEU A 141 -13.45 11.94 13.73
C LEU A 141 -14.77 11.68 14.47
N VAL A 142 -15.86 12.19 13.93
CA VAL A 142 -17.20 12.07 14.58
C VAL A 142 -18.12 11.15 13.78
N LYS A 143 -19.00 10.49 14.48
CA LYS A 143 -19.95 9.55 13.87
C LYS A 143 -20.90 10.19 12.85
N GLU A 144 -21.20 11.46 13.04
CA GLU A 144 -22.07 12.26 12.18
C GLU A 144 -21.52 12.42 10.75
N LEU A 145 -20.22 12.17 10.52
CA LEU A 145 -19.65 12.18 9.16
C LEU A 145 -20.32 11.13 8.25
N SER A 146 -20.90 10.08 8.82
CA SER A 146 -21.68 9.10 8.05
C SER A 146 -22.97 9.65 7.41
N LEU A 147 -23.43 10.84 7.83
CA LEU A 147 -24.55 11.54 7.19
C LEU A 147 -24.19 12.13 5.81
N LEU A 148 -22.90 12.10 5.44
CA LEU A 148 -22.41 12.52 4.11
C LEU A 148 -22.54 11.35 3.14
N SER A 149 -23.77 10.91 2.86
CA SER A 149 -24.07 9.66 2.13
C SER A 149 -23.45 9.59 0.72
N ASP A 150 -23.26 10.75 0.07
CA ASP A 150 -22.72 10.87 -1.28
C ASP A 150 -21.20 11.11 -1.31
N LEU A 151 -20.54 11.03 -0.15
CA LEU A 151 -19.11 11.27 -0.06
C LEU A 151 -18.33 10.16 -0.78
N SER A 152 -17.53 10.56 -1.78
CA SER A 152 -16.66 9.64 -2.54
C SER A 152 -15.18 9.75 -2.14
N LEU A 153 -14.77 10.89 -1.58
CA LEU A 153 -13.40 11.18 -1.23
C LEU A 153 -13.31 11.83 0.15
N LEU A 154 -12.47 11.25 1.03
CA LEU A 154 -12.13 11.84 2.32
C LEU A 154 -10.60 11.81 2.52
N HIS A 155 -9.97 12.95 2.33
CA HIS A 155 -8.53 13.14 2.45
C HIS A 155 -8.20 14.02 3.66
N LEU A 156 -7.51 13.42 4.63
CA LEU A 156 -7.13 14.05 5.91
C LEU A 156 -5.63 13.88 6.20
N ASN A 157 -4.81 13.63 5.18
CA ASN A 157 -3.38 13.43 5.34
C ASN A 157 -2.70 14.60 6.05
N THR A 158 -1.73 14.28 6.91
CA THR A 158 -0.90 15.27 7.59
C THR A 158 -1.71 16.26 8.43
N ASN A 159 -2.43 15.68 9.40
CA ASN A 159 -3.15 16.40 10.45
C ASN A 159 -2.77 15.83 11.83
N ARG A 160 -3.52 16.18 12.87
CA ARG A 160 -3.32 15.74 14.24
C ARG A 160 -4.60 15.12 14.81
N PHE A 161 -5.37 14.42 13.99
CA PHE A 161 -6.57 13.73 14.44
C PHE A 161 -6.22 12.58 15.37
N THR A 162 -6.97 12.45 16.46
CA THR A 162 -6.80 11.44 17.51
C THR A 162 -8.06 10.58 17.66
N GLY A 163 -7.96 9.52 18.47
CA GLY A 163 -9.08 8.59 18.69
C GLY A 163 -9.18 7.53 17.60
N SER A 164 -10.33 6.89 17.49
CA SER A 164 -10.59 5.82 16.52
C SER A 164 -11.45 6.31 15.36
N VAL A 165 -11.42 5.57 14.26
CA VAL A 165 -12.37 5.75 13.14
C VAL A 165 -13.74 5.27 13.60
N PRO A 166 -14.82 6.06 13.48
CA PRO A 166 -16.14 5.65 13.89
C PRO A 166 -16.70 4.47 13.10
N ASP A 167 -17.37 3.54 13.78
CA ASP A 167 -18.02 2.38 13.14
C ASP A 167 -19.11 2.77 12.15
N THR A 168 -19.70 3.95 12.29
CA THR A 168 -20.72 4.47 11.38
C THR A 168 -20.16 4.79 9.98
N PHE A 169 -18.84 4.83 9.81
CA PHE A 169 -18.23 5.03 8.49
C PHE A 169 -18.63 3.93 7.49
N ARG A 170 -19.07 2.74 7.97
CA ARG A 170 -19.64 1.71 7.10
C ARG A 170 -20.80 2.18 6.23
N ASP A 171 -21.49 3.25 6.65
CA ASP A 171 -22.66 3.82 5.97
C ASP A 171 -22.25 4.76 4.81
N LEU A 172 -20.95 5.04 4.63
CA LEU A 172 -20.40 5.82 3.51
C LEU A 172 -20.27 4.91 2.28
N VAL A 173 -21.39 4.58 1.67
CA VAL A 173 -21.48 3.55 0.63
C VAL A 173 -20.81 3.94 -0.70
N PHE A 174 -20.68 5.22 -0.98
CA PHE A 174 -20.05 5.76 -2.18
C PHE A 174 -18.58 6.17 -1.96
N LEU A 175 -18.03 5.99 -0.74
CA LEU A 175 -16.64 6.35 -0.48
C LEU A 175 -15.69 5.42 -1.24
N GLU A 176 -14.90 6.00 -2.14
CA GLU A 176 -13.91 5.33 -2.99
C GLU A 176 -12.50 5.49 -2.42
N GLU A 177 -12.18 6.68 -1.89
CA GLU A 177 -10.86 7.01 -1.38
C GLU A 177 -10.93 7.50 0.07
N LEU A 178 -10.19 6.81 0.96
CA LEU A 178 -10.01 7.18 2.36
C LEU A 178 -8.52 7.31 2.69
N ASP A 179 -8.04 8.56 2.80
CA ASP A 179 -6.69 8.85 3.26
C ASP A 179 -6.72 9.48 4.66
N LEU A 180 -6.34 8.70 5.64
CA LEU A 180 -6.19 9.11 7.05
C LEU A 180 -4.71 9.13 7.47
N SER A 181 -3.79 9.08 6.54
CA SER A 181 -2.37 8.94 6.80
C SER A 181 -1.78 10.15 7.55
N ASN A 182 -0.64 9.93 8.20
CA ASN A 182 0.07 10.99 8.94
C ASN A 182 -0.81 11.72 9.96
N ASN A 183 -1.41 10.95 10.87
CA ASN A 183 -2.25 11.43 11.96
C ASN A 183 -1.84 10.78 13.29
N GLN A 184 -2.67 10.93 14.31
CA GLN A 184 -2.50 10.36 15.64
C GLN A 184 -3.67 9.41 15.98
N LEU A 185 -4.30 8.84 14.96
CA LEU A 185 -5.40 7.90 15.12
C LEU A 185 -4.90 6.61 15.78
N SER A 186 -5.74 5.96 16.55
CA SER A 186 -5.38 4.79 17.36
C SER A 186 -6.54 3.80 17.47
N GLY A 187 -6.29 2.69 18.17
CA GLY A 187 -7.25 1.60 18.31
C GLY A 187 -6.98 0.46 17.33
N PRO A 188 -7.87 -0.51 17.21
CA PRO A 188 -7.74 -1.61 16.27
C PRO A 188 -7.91 -1.15 14.82
N PHE A 189 -7.64 -2.06 13.88
CA PHE A 189 -7.95 -1.83 12.47
C PHE A 189 -9.43 -1.41 12.33
N PRO A 190 -9.72 -0.30 11.58
CA PRO A 190 -11.08 0.22 11.46
C PRO A 190 -11.93 -0.66 10.53
N VAL A 191 -12.48 -1.74 11.08
CA VAL A 191 -13.24 -2.77 10.34
C VAL A 191 -14.42 -2.16 9.56
N ALA A 192 -14.97 -1.04 9.99
CA ALA A 192 -16.00 -0.29 9.27
C ALA A 192 -15.61 -0.04 7.81
N THR A 193 -14.32 0.20 7.52
CA THR A 193 -13.82 0.48 6.17
C THR A 193 -13.99 -0.72 5.21
N LEU A 194 -14.00 -1.93 5.75
CA LEU A 194 -14.15 -3.15 4.95
C LEU A 194 -15.60 -3.37 4.46
N TYR A 195 -16.55 -2.71 5.11
CA TYR A 195 -17.98 -2.76 4.75
C TYR A 195 -18.41 -1.64 3.80
N MET A 196 -17.52 -0.73 3.42
CA MET A 196 -17.78 0.31 2.41
C MET A 196 -17.68 -0.31 1.02
N PRO A 197 -18.76 -0.49 0.25
CA PRO A 197 -18.70 -1.23 -1.00
C PRO A 197 -17.84 -0.55 -2.08
N GLY A 198 -17.83 0.77 -2.12
CA GLY A 198 -17.10 1.59 -3.09
C GLY A 198 -15.61 1.73 -2.82
N LEU A 199 -15.14 1.42 -1.60
CA LEU A 199 -13.77 1.73 -1.20
C LEU A 199 -12.75 0.89 -1.97
N ILE A 200 -11.87 1.57 -2.71
CA ILE A 200 -10.78 1.00 -3.51
C ILE A 200 -9.40 1.46 -3.04
N TYR A 201 -9.31 2.60 -2.37
CA TYR A 201 -8.06 3.15 -1.83
C TYR A 201 -8.17 3.37 -0.33
N LEU A 202 -7.28 2.76 0.44
CA LEU A 202 -7.22 2.88 1.90
C LEU A 202 -5.79 3.19 2.35
N ASP A 203 -5.59 4.37 2.92
CA ASP A 203 -4.31 4.78 3.49
C ASP A 203 -4.45 5.10 4.99
N LEU A 204 -3.87 4.22 5.82
CA LEU A 204 -3.82 4.37 7.28
C LEU A 204 -2.39 4.55 7.79
N ARG A 205 -1.40 4.72 6.91
CA ARG A 205 0.02 4.80 7.29
C ARG A 205 0.31 5.96 8.25
N PHE A 206 1.39 5.82 9.03
CA PHE A 206 1.84 6.83 10.00
C PHE A 206 0.75 7.24 10.98
N ASN A 207 0.25 6.26 11.75
CA ASN A 207 -0.71 6.41 12.82
C ASN A 207 -0.32 5.51 14.01
N TYR A 208 -1.22 5.32 14.96
CA TYR A 208 -1.02 4.47 16.13
C TYR A 208 -2.01 3.30 16.18
N PHE A 209 -2.52 2.85 15.03
CA PHE A 209 -3.37 1.66 14.97
C PHE A 209 -2.63 0.43 15.47
N SER A 210 -3.32 -0.48 16.15
CA SER A 210 -2.74 -1.65 16.81
C SER A 210 -3.64 -2.88 16.71
N GLY A 211 -3.18 -4.02 17.27
CA GLY A 211 -3.90 -5.28 17.20
C GLY A 211 -3.70 -6.02 15.87
N ALA A 212 -4.46 -7.09 15.67
CA ALA A 212 -4.32 -7.95 14.50
C ALA A 212 -4.98 -7.38 13.25
N LEU A 213 -4.44 -7.75 12.09
CA LEU A 213 -5.08 -7.48 10.79
C LEU A 213 -6.25 -8.45 10.59
N PRO A 214 -7.44 -7.97 10.18
CA PRO A 214 -8.58 -8.84 9.90
C PRO A 214 -8.42 -9.57 8.56
N GLU A 215 -8.95 -10.80 8.45
CA GLU A 215 -8.91 -11.58 7.22
C GLU A 215 -9.66 -10.88 6.07
N GLU A 216 -10.73 -10.19 6.37
CA GLU A 216 -11.56 -9.46 5.41
C GLU A 216 -10.80 -8.39 4.63
N LEU A 217 -9.69 -7.88 5.18
CA LEU A 217 -8.83 -6.90 4.52
C LEU A 217 -8.33 -7.39 3.16
N PHE A 218 -7.92 -8.66 3.09
CA PHE A 218 -7.34 -9.24 1.87
C PHE A 218 -8.38 -9.82 0.89
N ILE A 219 -9.66 -9.80 1.28
CA ILE A 219 -10.78 -10.15 0.37
C ILE A 219 -11.40 -8.89 -0.24
N LYS A 220 -11.23 -7.76 0.45
CA LYS A 220 -11.72 -6.46 0.00
C LYS A 220 -11.05 -6.07 -1.33
N ASN A 221 -11.85 -5.53 -2.27
CA ASN A 221 -11.35 -5.09 -3.58
C ASN A 221 -10.61 -3.75 -3.48
N LEU A 222 -9.47 -3.76 -2.77
CA LEU A 222 -8.57 -2.61 -2.66
C LEU A 222 -7.49 -2.71 -3.74
N ASP A 223 -7.20 -1.62 -4.42
CA ASP A 223 -6.10 -1.52 -5.37
C ASP A 223 -4.75 -1.31 -4.67
N ALA A 224 -4.76 -0.63 -3.53
CA ALA A 224 -3.59 -0.43 -2.70
C ALA A 224 -3.93 -0.51 -1.20
N ILE A 225 -3.01 -1.09 -0.41
CA ILE A 225 -3.12 -1.25 1.04
C ILE A 225 -1.89 -0.60 1.69
N PHE A 226 -2.09 0.55 2.36
CA PHE A 226 -1.04 1.27 3.07
C PHE A 226 -1.30 1.28 4.57
N LEU A 227 -0.63 0.38 5.30
CA LEU A 227 -0.73 0.23 6.77
C LEU A 227 0.61 0.43 7.47
N ASN A 228 1.63 0.87 6.76
CA ASN A 228 2.98 1.00 7.30
C ASN A 228 3.07 2.09 8.37
N ASN A 229 4.09 1.95 9.25
CA ASN A 229 4.34 2.88 10.36
C ASN A 229 3.12 2.99 11.31
N ASN A 230 2.71 1.83 11.81
CA ASN A 230 1.67 1.65 12.81
C ASN A 230 2.16 0.67 13.90
N GLN A 231 1.27 0.13 14.69
CA GLN A 231 1.58 -0.82 15.75
C GLN A 231 0.81 -2.15 15.57
N PHE A 232 0.45 -2.50 14.34
CA PHE A 232 -0.23 -3.76 14.05
C PHE A 232 0.65 -4.95 14.46
N GLU A 233 0.04 -5.96 15.06
CA GLU A 233 0.70 -7.14 15.63
C GLU A 233 -0.03 -8.43 15.26
N GLY A 234 0.53 -9.58 15.68
CA GLY A 234 -0.02 -10.88 15.28
C GLY A 234 0.47 -11.32 13.92
N GLU A 235 -0.13 -12.35 13.37
CA GLU A 235 0.26 -12.94 12.09
C GLU A 235 -0.41 -12.22 10.91
N ILE A 236 0.25 -12.23 9.76
CA ILE A 236 -0.39 -11.84 8.50
C ILE A 236 -1.43 -12.92 8.18
N PRO A 237 -2.71 -12.55 7.95
CA PRO A 237 -3.77 -13.50 7.65
C PRO A 237 -3.46 -14.45 6.50
N GLN A 238 -3.85 -15.73 6.67
CA GLN A 238 -3.52 -16.79 5.72
C GLN A 238 -4.17 -16.60 4.33
N ASN A 239 -5.14 -15.73 4.21
CA ASN A 239 -5.81 -15.39 2.95
C ASN A 239 -5.19 -14.18 2.23
N LEU A 240 -3.98 -13.77 2.61
CA LEU A 240 -3.23 -12.71 1.92
C LEU A 240 -3.24 -12.89 0.39
N GLY A 241 -3.11 -14.14 -0.07
CA GLY A 241 -3.13 -14.47 -1.50
C GLY A 241 -4.44 -14.20 -2.24
N SER A 242 -5.50 -13.85 -1.53
CA SER A 242 -6.79 -13.47 -2.14
C SER A 242 -6.86 -11.97 -2.50
N SER A 243 -5.86 -11.19 -2.09
CA SER A 243 -5.87 -9.73 -2.31
C SER A 243 -5.70 -9.39 -3.80
N PRO A 244 -6.54 -8.52 -4.35
CA PRO A 244 -6.40 -8.01 -5.72
C PRO A 244 -5.42 -6.81 -5.80
N ALA A 245 -4.85 -6.39 -4.68
CA ALA A 245 -4.04 -5.17 -4.59
C ALA A 245 -2.78 -5.24 -5.47
N SER A 246 -2.44 -4.10 -6.05
CA SER A 246 -1.18 -3.89 -6.78
C SER A 246 -0.02 -3.51 -5.86
N VAL A 247 -0.32 -2.92 -4.69
CA VAL A 247 0.65 -2.52 -3.67
C VAL A 247 0.19 -2.97 -2.29
N ILE A 248 1.07 -3.65 -1.54
CA ILE A 248 0.84 -3.97 -0.14
C ILE A 248 2.04 -3.48 0.69
N ASN A 249 1.79 -2.47 1.50
CA ASN A 249 2.79 -1.91 2.40
C ASN A 249 2.39 -2.10 3.86
N LEU A 250 3.02 -3.08 4.53
CA LEU A 250 2.86 -3.40 5.95
C LEU A 250 4.13 -3.06 6.76
N ALA A 251 5.04 -2.28 6.20
CA ALA A 251 6.34 -1.97 6.79
C ALA A 251 6.23 -1.28 8.16
N ASN A 252 7.26 -1.43 9.00
CA ASN A 252 7.35 -0.75 10.29
C ASN A 252 6.12 -0.99 11.18
N ASN A 253 5.83 -2.27 11.45
CA ASN A 253 4.81 -2.76 12.35
C ASN A 253 5.41 -3.80 13.33
N LYS A 254 4.57 -4.52 14.04
CA LYS A 254 4.97 -5.60 14.97
C LYS A 254 4.45 -6.97 14.49
N LEU A 255 4.21 -7.12 13.18
CA LEU A 255 3.69 -8.35 12.60
C LEU A 255 4.68 -9.49 12.76
N SER A 256 4.19 -10.67 13.11
CA SER A 256 4.97 -11.85 13.44
C SER A 256 4.52 -13.09 12.65
N GLY A 257 5.06 -14.26 12.98
CA GLY A 257 4.74 -15.48 12.26
C GLY A 257 5.38 -15.54 10.88
N ASN A 258 4.85 -16.39 10.01
CA ASN A 258 5.40 -16.62 8.68
C ASN A 258 4.73 -15.73 7.63
N ILE A 259 5.45 -15.44 6.54
CA ILE A 259 4.81 -14.94 5.33
C ILE A 259 3.89 -16.07 4.81
N PRO A 260 2.57 -15.83 4.65
CA PRO A 260 1.64 -16.85 4.25
C PRO A 260 2.00 -17.47 2.90
N ALA A 261 1.95 -18.80 2.80
CA ALA A 261 2.21 -19.51 1.53
C ALA A 261 1.17 -19.15 0.44
N SER A 262 -0.02 -18.74 0.86
CA SER A 262 -1.06 -18.23 -0.03
C SER A 262 -0.63 -17.02 -0.85
N LEU A 263 0.41 -16.29 -0.42
CA LEU A 263 0.97 -15.17 -1.16
C LEU A 263 1.12 -15.49 -2.65
N GLY A 264 1.57 -16.70 -2.99
CA GLY A 264 1.72 -17.15 -4.38
C GLY A 264 0.42 -17.22 -5.19
N PHE A 265 -0.74 -17.09 -4.56
CA PHE A 265 -2.04 -17.08 -5.26
C PHE A 265 -2.52 -15.65 -5.61
N MET A 266 -1.80 -14.62 -5.18
CA MET A 266 -2.10 -13.26 -5.61
C MET A 266 -2.04 -13.16 -7.13
N GLY A 267 -2.87 -12.32 -7.69
CA GLY A 267 -2.89 -12.07 -9.13
C GLY A 267 -1.58 -11.47 -9.65
N SER A 268 -1.37 -11.49 -10.96
CA SER A 268 -0.19 -10.91 -11.61
C SER A 268 -0.04 -9.40 -11.45
N LYS A 269 -1.04 -8.72 -10.91
CA LYS A 269 -1.05 -7.26 -10.75
C LYS A 269 -0.15 -6.72 -9.64
N ILE A 270 0.32 -7.58 -8.72
CA ILE A 270 1.14 -7.12 -7.60
C ILE A 270 2.49 -6.58 -8.11
N LYS A 271 2.77 -5.35 -7.78
CA LYS A 271 3.99 -4.64 -8.16
C LYS A 271 4.93 -4.41 -6.99
N GLU A 272 4.36 -4.20 -5.80
CA GLU A 272 5.15 -3.85 -4.62
C GLU A 272 4.67 -4.61 -3.39
N ILE A 273 5.62 -5.26 -2.71
CA ILE A 273 5.44 -5.87 -1.39
C ILE A 273 6.50 -5.30 -0.45
N LEU A 274 6.06 -4.59 0.57
CA LEU A 274 6.90 -3.94 1.57
C LEU A 274 6.52 -4.45 2.96
N PHE A 275 7.28 -5.44 3.46
CA PHE A 275 7.10 -6.05 4.80
C PHE A 275 8.27 -5.74 5.73
N LEU A 276 9.13 -4.79 5.36
CA LEU A 276 10.32 -4.46 6.13
C LEU A 276 10.00 -4.04 7.56
N ASN A 277 10.98 -4.26 8.44
CA ASN A 277 10.95 -3.89 9.85
C ASN A 277 9.68 -4.38 10.57
N ASN A 278 9.57 -5.70 10.64
CA ASN A 278 8.57 -6.47 11.36
C ASN A 278 9.25 -7.59 12.17
N GLN A 279 8.47 -8.54 12.68
CA GLN A 279 8.96 -9.69 13.44
C GLN A 279 8.70 -11.00 12.69
N LEU A 280 8.67 -10.95 11.36
CA LEU A 280 8.36 -12.10 10.52
C LEU A 280 9.46 -13.16 10.60
N THR A 281 9.04 -14.42 10.59
CA THR A 281 9.89 -15.60 10.72
C THR A 281 9.66 -16.59 9.57
N GLY A 282 10.33 -17.73 9.62
CA GLY A 282 10.17 -18.77 8.59
C GLY A 282 10.81 -18.39 7.27
N CYS A 283 10.33 -18.97 6.19
CA CYS A 283 10.92 -18.89 4.88
C CYS A 283 10.24 -17.84 3.97
N ILE A 284 10.98 -17.33 2.98
CA ILE A 284 10.37 -16.65 1.84
C ILE A 284 9.64 -17.72 1.01
N PRO A 285 8.32 -17.60 0.80
CA PRO A 285 7.56 -18.62 0.06
C PRO A 285 7.98 -18.71 -1.41
N GLU A 286 8.01 -19.92 -1.95
CA GLU A 286 8.28 -20.18 -3.38
C GLU A 286 7.33 -19.40 -4.31
N GLY A 287 6.09 -19.18 -3.89
CA GLY A 287 5.08 -18.44 -4.64
C GLY A 287 5.44 -17.00 -4.98
N VAL A 288 6.41 -16.39 -4.29
CA VAL A 288 6.88 -15.02 -4.60
C VAL A 288 7.37 -14.93 -6.04
N GLY A 289 8.03 -15.97 -6.56
CA GLY A 289 8.54 -15.97 -7.94
C GLY A 289 7.47 -16.01 -9.03
N LEU A 290 6.18 -16.15 -8.69
CA LEU A 290 5.10 -16.12 -9.68
C LEU A 290 4.72 -14.70 -10.13
N PHE A 291 5.24 -13.67 -9.46
CA PHE A 291 4.89 -12.27 -9.71
C PHE A 291 5.82 -11.62 -10.74
N THR A 292 5.64 -11.95 -12.01
CA THR A 292 6.51 -11.47 -13.08
C THR A 292 6.60 -9.95 -13.23
N GLU A 293 5.54 -9.23 -12.84
CA GLU A 293 5.45 -7.76 -12.91
C GLU A 293 5.89 -7.06 -11.61
N MET A 294 6.35 -7.83 -10.60
CA MET A 294 6.80 -7.25 -9.34
C MET A 294 8.05 -6.40 -9.54
N GLN A 295 8.01 -5.16 -9.09
CA GLN A 295 9.10 -4.19 -9.17
C GLN A 295 9.88 -4.08 -7.87
N VAL A 296 9.18 -4.17 -6.72
CA VAL A 296 9.80 -4.02 -5.41
C VAL A 296 9.40 -5.15 -4.48
N LEU A 297 10.40 -5.80 -3.91
CA LEU A 297 10.25 -6.72 -2.78
C LEU A 297 11.22 -6.30 -1.67
N ASP A 298 10.68 -5.78 -0.57
CA ASP A 298 11.45 -5.45 0.62
C ASP A 298 10.91 -6.22 1.84
N VAL A 299 11.68 -7.20 2.29
CA VAL A 299 11.41 -8.00 3.48
C VAL A 299 12.53 -7.84 4.51
N SER A 300 13.30 -6.78 4.41
CA SER A 300 14.44 -6.50 5.30
C SER A 300 14.01 -6.28 6.75
N PHE A 301 14.97 -6.35 7.67
CA PHE A 301 14.73 -6.16 9.11
C PHE A 301 13.61 -7.05 9.66
N ASN A 302 13.77 -8.36 9.44
CA ASN A 302 12.89 -9.41 9.96
C ASN A 302 13.72 -10.56 10.57
N SER A 303 13.11 -11.68 10.86
CA SER A 303 13.77 -12.91 11.30
C SER A 303 13.60 -14.07 10.32
N LEU A 304 13.47 -13.76 9.02
CA LEU A 304 13.33 -14.75 7.96
C LEU A 304 14.60 -15.60 7.86
N MET A 305 14.44 -16.90 7.59
CA MET A 305 15.53 -17.88 7.60
C MET A 305 15.49 -18.81 6.39
N GLY A 306 16.52 -19.64 6.27
CA GLY A 306 16.63 -20.64 5.22
C GLY A 306 17.18 -20.07 3.92
N HIS A 307 17.06 -20.85 2.86
CA HIS A 307 17.58 -20.52 1.54
C HIS A 307 16.58 -19.67 0.74
N LEU A 308 17.10 -18.89 -0.19
CA LEU A 308 16.25 -18.21 -1.16
C LEU A 308 15.56 -19.22 -2.09
N PRO A 309 14.28 -19.02 -2.41
CA PRO A 309 13.60 -19.87 -3.37
C PRO A 309 14.16 -19.67 -4.78
N ASP A 310 14.35 -20.76 -5.53
CA ASP A 310 14.84 -20.71 -6.92
C ASP A 310 13.88 -19.92 -7.84
N THR A 311 12.63 -19.88 -7.48
CA THR A 311 11.56 -19.14 -8.21
C THR A 311 11.77 -17.63 -8.24
N LEU A 312 12.61 -17.06 -7.38
CA LEU A 312 13.00 -15.65 -7.47
C LEU A 312 13.59 -15.30 -8.85
N SER A 313 14.16 -16.28 -9.55
CA SER A 313 14.63 -16.13 -10.94
C SER A 313 13.56 -15.68 -11.93
N CYS A 314 12.30 -15.85 -11.58
CA CYS A 314 11.16 -15.53 -12.43
C CYS A 314 10.69 -14.07 -12.30
N LEU A 315 11.24 -13.31 -11.36
CA LEU A 315 10.91 -11.90 -11.14
C LEU A 315 11.57 -11.01 -12.22
N GLN A 316 10.99 -10.97 -13.42
CA GLN A 316 11.61 -10.34 -14.57
C GLN A 316 11.72 -8.82 -14.45
N ASP A 317 10.74 -8.18 -13.82
CA ASP A 317 10.63 -6.73 -13.72
C ASP A 317 11.14 -6.18 -12.38
N ILE A 318 11.70 -7.04 -11.51
CA ILE A 318 12.18 -6.63 -10.19
C ILE A 318 13.34 -5.62 -10.31
N GLU A 319 13.13 -4.44 -9.75
CA GLU A 319 14.12 -3.37 -9.71
C GLU A 319 14.83 -3.33 -8.35
N VAL A 320 14.09 -3.56 -7.27
CA VAL A 320 14.59 -3.53 -5.89
C VAL A 320 14.29 -4.83 -5.19
N LEU A 321 15.32 -5.55 -4.79
CA LEU A 321 15.24 -6.74 -3.95
C LEU A 321 16.04 -6.51 -2.66
N ASN A 322 15.34 -6.23 -1.57
CA ASN A 322 15.95 -5.97 -0.27
C ASN A 322 15.62 -7.11 0.72
N LEU A 323 16.64 -7.88 1.07
CA LEU A 323 16.59 -9.03 1.97
C LEU A 323 17.43 -8.81 3.23
N ALA A 324 17.99 -7.61 3.42
CA ALA A 324 18.96 -7.32 4.47
C ALA A 324 18.40 -7.54 5.87
N HIS A 325 19.30 -7.72 6.84
CA HIS A 325 18.93 -7.87 8.26
C HIS A 325 17.90 -8.98 8.50
N ASN A 326 18.26 -10.20 8.09
CA ASN A 326 17.49 -11.42 8.31
C ASN A 326 18.42 -12.56 8.79
N LYS A 327 17.92 -13.77 8.79
CA LYS A 327 18.68 -15.01 9.11
C LYS A 327 18.78 -15.93 7.90
N LEU A 328 18.74 -15.37 6.69
CA LEU A 328 18.83 -16.12 5.44
C LEU A 328 20.22 -16.73 5.28
N SER A 329 20.29 -17.88 4.64
CA SER A 329 21.52 -18.68 4.52
C SER A 329 21.64 -19.37 3.15
N GLY A 330 22.70 -20.19 2.97
CA GLY A 330 22.98 -20.85 1.73
C GLY A 330 23.80 -20.00 0.78
N GLU A 331 23.77 -20.30 -0.51
CA GLU A 331 24.46 -19.53 -1.55
C GLU A 331 23.47 -18.63 -2.29
N LEU A 332 23.94 -17.41 -2.59
CA LEU A 332 23.23 -16.52 -3.48
C LEU A 332 23.48 -16.97 -4.92
N SER A 333 22.46 -17.52 -5.55
CA SER A 333 22.56 -18.20 -6.83
C SER A 333 22.72 -17.24 -8.02
N ASP A 334 23.26 -17.75 -9.14
CA ASP A 334 23.37 -17.03 -10.41
C ASP A 334 22.03 -16.44 -10.86
N VAL A 335 20.93 -17.17 -10.64
CA VAL A 335 19.60 -16.78 -11.13
C VAL A 335 19.13 -15.45 -10.54
N VAL A 336 19.38 -15.19 -9.26
CA VAL A 336 19.03 -13.92 -8.61
C VAL A 336 19.90 -12.78 -9.16
N CYS A 337 21.22 -13.02 -9.28
CA CYS A 337 22.15 -11.99 -9.76
C CYS A 337 22.04 -11.73 -11.27
N SER A 338 21.35 -12.59 -12.03
CA SER A 338 21.13 -12.45 -13.47
C SER A 338 19.83 -11.73 -13.81
N LEU A 339 19.00 -11.36 -12.83
CA LEU A 339 17.77 -10.61 -13.05
C LEU A 339 18.05 -9.32 -13.82
N ARG A 340 17.28 -9.09 -14.89
CA ARG A 340 17.62 -8.08 -15.91
C ARG A 340 17.33 -6.66 -15.47
N SER A 341 16.18 -6.46 -14.83
CA SER A 341 15.68 -5.15 -14.40
C SER A 341 16.29 -4.70 -13.07
N LEU A 342 17.05 -5.58 -12.40
CA LEU A 342 17.58 -5.33 -11.07
C LEU A 342 18.48 -4.08 -11.03
N ALA A 343 18.08 -3.10 -10.23
CA ALA A 343 18.81 -1.87 -9.95
C ALA A 343 19.48 -1.90 -8.57
N ASN A 344 18.86 -2.57 -7.60
CA ASN A 344 19.39 -2.69 -6.24
C ASN A 344 19.14 -4.07 -5.66
N LEU A 345 20.21 -4.71 -5.16
CA LEU A 345 20.18 -5.97 -4.43
C LEU A 345 20.88 -5.80 -3.08
N THR A 346 20.15 -5.89 -1.99
CA THR A 346 20.70 -5.82 -0.64
C THR A 346 20.46 -7.13 0.09
N VAL A 347 21.53 -7.85 0.40
CA VAL A 347 21.52 -9.11 1.15
C VAL A 347 22.35 -9.02 2.44
N ALA A 348 22.77 -7.83 2.82
CA ALA A 348 23.62 -7.57 3.96
C ALA A 348 23.01 -8.06 5.29
N TYR A 349 23.85 -8.31 6.29
CA TYR A 349 23.40 -8.74 7.63
C TYR A 349 22.57 -10.03 7.61
N ASN A 350 23.03 -11.03 6.86
CA ASN A 350 22.46 -12.38 6.80
C ASN A 350 23.55 -13.44 7.12
N PHE A 351 23.37 -14.67 6.66
CA PHE A 351 24.28 -15.80 6.86
C PHE A 351 24.58 -16.51 5.54
N PHE A 352 24.57 -15.81 4.43
CA PHE A 352 24.95 -16.40 3.14
C PHE A 352 26.41 -16.86 3.19
N SER A 353 26.63 -18.11 2.74
CA SER A 353 27.96 -18.76 2.75
C SER A 353 28.76 -18.55 1.47
N GLY A 354 28.17 -17.98 0.45
CA GLY A 354 28.80 -17.70 -0.83
C GLY A 354 27.86 -16.98 -1.80
N PHE A 355 28.42 -16.55 -2.89
CA PHE A 355 27.66 -16.09 -4.04
C PHE A 355 28.36 -16.49 -5.35
N SER A 356 27.58 -16.67 -6.37
CA SER A 356 28.01 -17.11 -7.67
C SER A 356 28.84 -16.05 -8.44
N GLN A 357 29.46 -16.48 -9.54
CA GLN A 357 30.24 -15.58 -10.38
C GLN A 357 29.41 -14.43 -11.00
N GLN A 358 28.12 -14.66 -11.27
CA GLN A 358 27.26 -13.62 -11.84
C GLN A 358 27.02 -12.47 -10.85
N CYS A 359 26.96 -12.77 -9.55
CA CYS A 359 26.85 -11.72 -8.53
C CYS A 359 28.05 -10.77 -8.53
N SER A 360 29.26 -11.26 -8.81
CA SER A 360 30.44 -10.41 -8.97
C SER A 360 30.33 -9.44 -10.17
N ARG A 361 29.48 -9.74 -11.14
CA ARG A 361 29.24 -8.89 -12.32
C ARG A 361 28.24 -7.77 -12.10
N LEU A 362 27.51 -7.78 -10.99
CA LEU A 362 26.53 -6.73 -10.68
C LEU A 362 27.15 -5.34 -10.69
N PHE A 363 28.38 -5.19 -10.20
CA PHE A 363 29.12 -3.94 -10.27
C PHE A 363 29.31 -3.41 -11.71
N PHE A 364 29.58 -4.31 -12.67
CA PHE A 364 29.73 -3.93 -14.07
C PHE A 364 28.41 -3.57 -14.75
N ARG A 365 27.30 -4.04 -14.17
CA ARG A 365 25.94 -3.70 -14.62
C ARG A 365 25.38 -2.44 -13.96
N ASN A 366 26.18 -1.77 -13.13
CA ASN A 366 25.76 -0.60 -12.33
C ASN A 366 24.59 -0.88 -11.40
N VAL A 367 24.51 -2.12 -10.89
CA VAL A 367 23.53 -2.54 -9.88
C VAL A 367 24.11 -2.26 -8.50
N GLY A 368 23.37 -1.58 -7.65
CA GLY A 368 23.69 -1.46 -6.23
C GLY A 368 23.69 -2.85 -5.59
N PHE A 369 24.83 -3.28 -5.03
CA PHE A 369 24.96 -4.60 -4.41
C PHE A 369 25.64 -4.53 -3.06
N ASP A 370 24.90 -4.79 -1.97
CA ASP A 370 25.44 -4.89 -0.62
C ASP A 370 25.30 -6.32 -0.08
N PHE A 371 26.44 -6.93 0.21
CA PHE A 371 26.56 -8.28 0.76
C PHE A 371 27.36 -8.32 2.08
N SER A 372 27.54 -7.20 2.72
CA SER A 372 28.29 -7.08 3.97
C SER A 372 27.67 -7.91 5.10
N LEU A 373 28.48 -8.26 6.08
CA LEU A 373 28.05 -8.99 7.29
C LEU A 373 27.25 -10.27 7.00
N ASN A 374 27.78 -11.04 6.05
CA ASN A 374 27.41 -12.43 5.79
C ASN A 374 28.54 -13.38 6.22
N CYS A 375 28.57 -14.61 5.74
CA CYS A 375 29.56 -15.63 6.04
C CYS A 375 30.35 -16.09 4.80
N ILE A 376 30.64 -15.16 3.87
CA ILE A 376 31.24 -15.47 2.58
C ILE A 376 32.77 -15.53 2.70
N PRO A 377 33.42 -16.71 2.47
CA PRO A 377 34.86 -16.85 2.62
C PRO A 377 35.64 -15.94 1.65
N GLY A 378 36.76 -15.38 2.15
CA GLY A 378 37.66 -14.57 1.35
C GLY A 378 37.11 -13.22 0.90
N ARG A 379 36.07 -12.72 1.50
CA ARG A 379 35.51 -11.39 1.30
C ARG A 379 35.69 -10.52 2.54
N ASP A 380 35.90 -9.23 2.30
CA ASP A 380 35.96 -8.23 3.37
C ASP A 380 34.58 -7.97 3.98
N MET A 381 34.56 -7.38 5.18
CA MET A 381 33.36 -6.98 5.89
C MET A 381 32.35 -8.12 6.16
N GLN A 382 32.85 -9.34 6.39
CA GLN A 382 32.01 -10.49 6.72
C GLN A 382 31.92 -10.67 8.25
N ARG A 383 30.97 -11.50 8.69
CA ARG A 383 30.84 -11.91 10.08
C ARG A 383 32.09 -12.67 10.54
N PRO A 384 32.48 -12.56 11.82
CA PRO A 384 33.54 -13.38 12.36
C PRO A 384 33.14 -14.87 12.41
N GLN A 385 34.14 -15.75 12.27
CA GLN A 385 33.91 -17.21 12.19
C GLN A 385 33.05 -17.81 13.32
N PRO A 386 33.16 -17.39 14.59
CA PRO A 386 32.26 -17.92 15.63
C PRO A 386 30.78 -17.70 15.34
N GLU A 387 30.40 -16.60 14.72
CA GLU A 387 29.01 -16.32 14.35
C GLU A 387 28.55 -17.17 13.17
N CYS A 388 29.44 -17.43 12.21
CA CYS A 388 29.18 -18.24 11.03
C CYS A 388 29.13 -19.75 11.30
N SER A 389 29.61 -20.21 12.46
CA SER A 389 29.58 -21.64 12.81
C SER A 389 28.22 -22.11 13.28
N VAL A 390 27.35 -21.18 13.68
CA VAL A 390 25.97 -21.48 14.11
C VAL A 390 24.99 -20.72 13.25
N ILE A 391 24.52 -21.35 12.16
CA ILE A 391 23.49 -20.76 11.31
C ILE A 391 22.17 -20.75 12.10
N PRO A 392 21.55 -19.58 12.32
CA PRO A 392 20.26 -19.50 12.99
C PRO A 392 19.20 -20.29 12.21
N GLY A 393 18.48 -21.17 12.93
CA GLY A 393 17.48 -22.04 12.30
C GLY A 393 17.98 -23.47 12.04
N GLY A 394 19.27 -23.75 12.21
CA GLY A 394 19.84 -25.10 12.17
C GLY A 394 19.45 -25.87 10.91
N SER A 395 18.94 -27.09 11.08
CA SER A 395 18.49 -27.96 9.98
C SER A 395 17.05 -27.70 9.52
N LEU A 396 16.39 -26.63 9.98
CA LEU A 396 15.13 -26.20 9.38
C LEU A 396 15.45 -25.60 8.00
N SER A 397 15.76 -26.49 7.06
CA SER A 397 15.70 -26.17 5.66
C SER A 397 14.28 -25.66 5.42
N CYS A 398 14.16 -24.54 4.71
CA CYS A 398 12.92 -24.22 4.03
C CYS A 398 12.71 -25.36 3.04
N LEU A 399 12.12 -26.43 3.55
CA LEU A 399 11.92 -27.65 2.80
C LEU A 399 11.10 -27.24 1.59
N ARG A 400 11.69 -27.34 0.43
CA ARG A 400 10.95 -27.52 -0.80
C ARG A 400 9.91 -28.58 -0.48
N ILE A 401 8.65 -28.19 -0.36
CA ILE A 401 7.59 -29.19 -0.50
C ILE A 401 7.88 -29.73 -1.89
N PRO A 402 8.23 -31.03 -2.04
CA PRO A 402 8.48 -31.57 -3.36
C PRO A 402 7.18 -31.44 -4.12
N THR A 403 7.03 -30.32 -4.82
CA THR A 403 5.98 -30.20 -5.82
C THR A 403 6.37 -31.21 -6.88
N PRO A 404 5.47 -32.12 -7.27
CA PRO A 404 5.78 -33.17 -8.26
C PRO A 404 6.16 -32.59 -9.63
N ARG A 405 6.18 -31.26 -9.76
CA ARG A 405 6.65 -30.52 -10.96
C ARG A 405 7.34 -29.23 -10.53
N PRO A 406 8.48 -28.88 -11.14
CA PRO A 406 9.12 -27.60 -10.90
C PRO A 406 8.13 -26.49 -11.28
N LEU A 407 8.04 -25.45 -10.44
CA LEU A 407 7.33 -24.24 -10.77
C LEU A 407 8.00 -23.63 -12.01
N VAL A 408 7.24 -23.48 -13.09
CA VAL A 408 7.71 -22.79 -14.30
C VAL A 408 7.32 -21.34 -14.17
N CYS A 409 8.26 -20.43 -14.46
CA CYS A 409 8.01 -19.00 -14.42
C CYS A 409 6.71 -18.64 -15.16
N GLY A 410 5.81 -17.92 -14.49
CA GLY A 410 4.58 -17.39 -15.07
C GLY A 410 3.37 -18.31 -15.12
N SER A 411 3.46 -19.56 -14.67
CA SER A 411 2.28 -20.42 -14.60
C SER A 411 2.38 -21.46 -13.48
N MET A 412 1.36 -21.57 -12.64
CA MET A 412 1.07 -22.87 -12.06
C MET A 412 0.66 -23.78 -13.23
N ALA A 413 1.43 -24.81 -13.51
CA ALA A 413 1.07 -25.79 -14.53
C ALA A 413 -0.24 -26.47 -14.11
N VAL A 414 -1.34 -25.97 -14.62
CA VAL A 414 -2.63 -26.65 -14.55
C VAL A 414 -2.46 -27.93 -15.34
N SER A 415 -2.42 -29.07 -14.64
CA SER A 415 -2.41 -30.37 -15.27
C SER A 415 -3.75 -30.57 -16.01
N ASN A 416 -3.77 -30.24 -17.28
CA ASN A 416 -4.80 -30.76 -18.17
C ASN A 416 -4.64 -32.26 -18.27
N SER A 417 -5.33 -33.01 -17.41
CA SER A 417 -5.57 -34.42 -17.61
C SER A 417 -6.52 -34.57 -18.79
N LYS A 418 -5.96 -34.58 -20.01
CA LYS A 418 -6.71 -34.98 -21.20
C LYS A 418 -6.44 -36.44 -21.49
N HIS A 419 -7.56 -37.16 -21.61
CA HIS A 419 -7.76 -38.44 -22.26
C HIS A 419 -7.33 -39.70 -21.49
N ILE A 420 -8.25 -40.17 -20.68
CA ILE A 420 -8.48 -41.61 -20.56
C ILE A 420 -9.34 -41.99 -21.77
N HIS A 421 -8.76 -42.65 -22.72
CA HIS A 421 -9.53 -43.33 -23.77
C HIS A 421 -10.28 -44.50 -23.12
N PRO A 422 -11.59 -44.69 -23.40
CA PRO A 422 -12.28 -45.89 -22.95
C PRO A 422 -11.77 -47.05 -23.79
N ILE A 423 -11.26 -48.07 -23.09
CA ILE A 423 -10.96 -49.39 -23.71
C ILE A 423 -12.27 -50.02 -24.05
N SER A 424 -12.51 -50.20 -25.35
CA SER A 424 -13.62 -51.02 -25.86
C SER A 424 -13.36 -52.50 -25.52
N PRO A 425 -14.34 -53.26 -25.04
CA PRO A 425 -14.22 -54.73 -24.99
C PRO A 425 -14.36 -55.30 -26.39
N SER A 426 -13.40 -56.05 -26.82
CA SER A 426 -13.49 -56.89 -28.01
C SER A 426 -14.07 -58.27 -27.68
N PRO A 427 -14.66 -59.00 -28.67
CA PRO A 427 -15.68 -59.99 -28.53
C PRO A 427 -15.25 -61.34 -27.95
#